data_d304843e66db812d3a2f291f828c286a
#
_entry.id   d304843e66db812d3a2f291f828c286a
#
_cell.length_a   1.000
_cell.length_b   1.000
_cell.length_c   1.000
_cell.angle_alpha   90.00
_cell.angle_beta   90.00
_cell.angle_gamma   90.00
#
_symmetry.space_group_name_H-M   'P 1'
#
loop_
_entity.id
_entity.type
_entity.pdbx_description
1 polymer ?
#
loop_
_entity_poly.entity_id
_entity_poly.type
_entity_poly.pdbx_seq_one_letter_code
_entity_poly.pdbx_strand_id
1 'polypeptide(L)'
;MYLLGLVVRQIDLKIAIMGMGVAGSYLMARLKNSEHEVVGYERMPQERHDSICAWGTIKPVLREFCKKVDRDFDKFLIHDGKNMHVKMNNDVKFDIGLHGLCTYDKIELIKDFIKDSKIIYGESPTLEELEKEYDMIVDCTGFHRVYLPKLDEDFFLPTYEYKVEYENGVPYNDFYIEPFPGMSGYFWYFPLGEKWAHIGAGDYRKNHIKATDDFLKKHGGKVLKTKGRPIRLATPNKCKPFYKGKVVGVGESIGTVYALLGEGIIPSMQCVDIFLENMNDFAAYEKAIDEHYKVYGKVFNFVRAKIHKDFNFFKSLPDFLAIFRYMKKHEDRFGMDIKIADLLKVAKA
;
A
#
# COMPACT_ATOMS: atom_id res chain seq x y z
N MET A 1 -40.68 34.23 -2.71
CA MET A 1 -39.63 33.71 -3.62
C MET A 1 -39.11 32.42 -2.98
N TYR A 2 -39.72 31.27 -3.29
CA TYR A 2 -39.35 29.97 -2.72
C TYR A 2 -38.16 29.41 -3.48
N LEU A 3 -37.02 29.30 -2.82
CA LEU A 3 -35.90 28.52 -3.31
C LEU A 3 -36.28 27.03 -3.22
N LEU A 4 -36.65 26.44 -4.35
CA LEU A 4 -36.71 25.00 -4.52
C LEU A 4 -35.32 24.43 -4.32
N GLY A 5 -35.07 23.86 -3.15
CA GLY A 5 -33.92 22.99 -2.93
C GLY A 5 -34.04 21.79 -3.87
N LEU A 6 -33.19 21.76 -4.87
CA LEU A 6 -32.99 20.55 -5.67
C LEU A 6 -32.43 19.48 -4.71
N VAL A 7 -33.31 18.60 -4.22
CA VAL A 7 -32.91 17.33 -3.63
C VAL A 7 -32.36 16.53 -4.80
N VAL A 8 -31.03 16.54 -4.97
CA VAL A 8 -30.36 15.59 -5.85
C VAL A 8 -30.69 14.20 -5.26
N ARG A 9 -31.62 13.47 -5.87
CA ARG A 9 -31.85 12.07 -5.53
C ARG A 9 -30.50 11.36 -5.74
N GLN A 10 -29.94 10.84 -4.66
CA GLN A 10 -28.80 9.95 -4.71
C GLN A 10 -29.24 8.75 -5.56
N ILE A 11 -28.51 8.49 -6.65
CA ILE A 11 -28.85 7.40 -7.58
C ILE A 11 -28.47 6.10 -6.85
N ASP A 12 -29.43 5.20 -6.69
CA ASP A 12 -29.17 3.85 -6.16
C ASP A 12 -28.42 3.06 -7.24
N LEU A 13 -27.16 2.76 -7.01
CA LEU A 13 -26.28 2.06 -7.95
C LEU A 13 -26.07 0.62 -7.53
N LYS A 14 -25.98 -0.28 -8.51
CA LYS A 14 -25.47 -1.63 -8.32
C LYS A 14 -23.97 -1.65 -8.61
N ILE A 15 -23.16 -1.87 -7.57
CA ILE A 15 -21.69 -1.71 -7.59
C ILE A 15 -21.00 -3.06 -7.36
N ALA A 16 -20.09 -3.43 -8.28
CA ALA A 16 -19.16 -4.53 -8.08
C ALA A 16 -17.80 -4.00 -7.62
N ILE A 17 -17.27 -4.49 -6.49
CA ILE A 17 -15.92 -4.19 -6.02
C ILE A 17 -15.03 -5.42 -6.23
N MET A 18 -14.00 -5.28 -7.06
CA MET A 18 -13.17 -6.39 -7.50
C MET A 18 -11.86 -6.42 -6.72
N GLY A 19 -11.66 -7.49 -5.91
CA GLY A 19 -10.49 -7.69 -5.05
C GLY A 19 -10.66 -7.15 -3.64
N MET A 20 -10.64 -8.04 -2.65
CA MET A 20 -10.82 -7.75 -1.22
C MET A 20 -9.47 -7.57 -0.50
N GLY A 21 -8.54 -6.83 -1.13
CA GLY A 21 -7.35 -6.31 -0.45
C GLY A 21 -7.68 -5.09 0.42
N VAL A 22 -6.66 -4.26 0.73
CA VAL A 22 -6.85 -3.06 1.58
C VAL A 22 -7.88 -2.09 1.01
N ALA A 23 -7.76 -1.74 -0.28
CA ALA A 23 -8.68 -0.78 -0.91
C ALA A 23 -10.11 -1.32 -0.94
N GLY A 24 -10.29 -2.55 -1.48
CA GLY A 24 -11.62 -3.12 -1.66
C GLY A 24 -12.33 -3.42 -0.34
N SER A 25 -11.65 -3.98 0.65
CA SER A 25 -12.24 -4.26 1.95
C SER A 25 -12.65 -2.99 2.71
N TYR A 26 -11.80 -1.95 2.65
CA TYR A 26 -12.15 -0.66 3.26
C TYR A 26 -13.29 0.02 2.52
N LEU A 27 -13.32 -0.03 1.18
CA LEU A 27 -14.43 0.51 0.39
C LEU A 27 -15.76 -0.22 0.69
N MET A 28 -15.73 -1.55 0.82
CA MET A 28 -16.90 -2.33 1.26
C MET A 28 -17.43 -1.84 2.61
N ALA A 29 -16.54 -1.66 3.59
CA ALA A 29 -16.92 -1.16 4.92
C ALA A 29 -17.50 0.26 4.87
N ARG A 30 -16.96 1.15 4.02
CA ARG A 30 -17.43 2.53 3.85
C ARG A 30 -18.81 2.61 3.18
N LEU A 31 -19.11 1.68 2.27
CA LEU A 31 -20.40 1.63 1.56
C LEU A 31 -21.48 0.78 2.26
N LYS A 32 -21.16 0.12 3.36
CA LYS A 32 -22.06 -0.81 4.07
C LYS A 32 -23.45 -0.22 4.36
N ASN A 33 -23.50 1.05 4.75
CA ASN A 33 -24.73 1.74 5.14
C ASN A 33 -25.20 2.73 4.07
N SER A 34 -24.70 2.63 2.84
CA SER A 34 -25.16 3.44 1.70
C SER A 34 -26.46 2.88 1.12
N GLU A 35 -27.13 3.66 0.29
CA GLU A 35 -28.32 3.24 -0.48
C GLU A 35 -27.96 2.36 -1.68
N HIS A 36 -26.67 2.06 -1.92
CA HIS A 36 -26.21 1.27 -3.05
C HIS A 36 -26.28 -0.24 -2.78
N GLU A 37 -26.58 -1.03 -3.81
CA GLU A 37 -26.38 -2.49 -3.78
C GLU A 37 -24.92 -2.79 -4.08
N VAL A 38 -24.13 -3.24 -3.07
CA VAL A 38 -22.71 -3.47 -3.22
C VAL A 38 -22.35 -4.93 -3.07
N VAL A 39 -21.64 -5.49 -4.04
CA VAL A 39 -21.13 -6.87 -4.03
C VAL A 39 -19.61 -6.86 -4.19
N GLY A 40 -18.92 -7.53 -3.29
CA GLY A 40 -17.47 -7.72 -3.37
C GLY A 40 -17.12 -9.05 -4.04
N TYR A 41 -16.05 -9.07 -4.82
CA TYR A 41 -15.49 -10.28 -5.44
C TYR A 41 -14.04 -10.47 -5.01
N GLU A 42 -13.70 -11.68 -4.58
CA GLU A 42 -12.33 -12.08 -4.29
C GLU A 42 -12.01 -13.40 -5.02
N ARG A 43 -10.96 -13.37 -5.84
CA ARG A 43 -10.55 -14.55 -6.64
C ARG A 43 -10.08 -15.74 -5.81
N MET A 44 -9.57 -15.47 -4.60
CA MET A 44 -9.12 -16.54 -3.69
C MET A 44 -10.32 -17.12 -2.95
N PRO A 45 -10.35 -18.45 -2.71
CA PRO A 45 -11.29 -19.04 -1.77
C PRO A 45 -11.16 -18.39 -0.38
N GLN A 46 -12.26 -18.34 0.37
CA GLN A 46 -12.32 -17.63 1.66
C GLN A 46 -11.25 -18.12 2.64
N GLU A 47 -10.99 -19.41 2.72
CA GLU A 47 -10.00 -20.03 3.59
C GLU A 47 -8.56 -19.74 3.18
N ARG A 48 -8.33 -19.31 1.94
CA ARG A 48 -7.03 -18.91 1.38
C ARG A 48 -6.88 -17.41 1.22
N HIS A 49 -7.93 -16.66 1.55
CA HIS A 49 -7.87 -15.21 1.43
C HIS A 49 -6.78 -14.65 2.33
N ASP A 50 -5.80 -14.01 1.72
CA ASP A 50 -4.59 -13.53 2.36
C ASP A 50 -4.01 -12.33 1.61
N SER A 51 -3.19 -11.56 2.28
CA SER A 51 -2.54 -10.38 1.70
C SER A 51 -1.04 -10.44 1.94
N ILE A 52 -0.27 -10.37 0.86
CA ILE A 52 1.19 -10.33 0.91
C ILE A 52 1.62 -8.94 1.33
N CYS A 53 2.28 -8.83 2.49
CA CYS A 53 2.75 -7.58 3.03
C CYS A 53 3.47 -7.82 4.35
N ALA A 54 4.48 -7.03 4.68
CA ALA A 54 5.16 -7.05 5.98
C ALA A 54 4.27 -6.61 7.18
N TRP A 55 3.01 -6.25 6.92
CA TRP A 55 2.03 -5.80 7.91
C TRP A 55 2.42 -4.51 8.65
N GLY A 56 3.34 -3.73 8.10
CA GLY A 56 3.71 -2.43 8.64
C GLY A 56 2.71 -1.34 8.27
N THR A 57 2.37 -0.48 9.23
CA THR A 57 1.49 0.68 9.02
C THR A 57 1.70 1.73 10.11
N ILE A 58 0.97 2.84 10.02
CA ILE A 58 1.06 3.95 10.95
C ILE A 58 -0.20 3.97 11.84
N LYS A 59 -0.01 3.59 13.11
CA LYS A 59 -1.08 3.40 14.10
C LYS A 59 -2.08 4.57 14.19
N PRO A 60 -1.67 5.83 14.41
CA PRO A 60 -2.63 6.93 14.52
C PRO A 60 -3.46 7.13 13.25
N VAL A 61 -2.84 6.94 12.09
CA VAL A 61 -3.54 7.12 10.80
C VAL A 61 -4.55 5.99 10.56
N LEU A 62 -4.18 4.73 10.82
CA LEU A 62 -5.11 3.60 10.69
C LEU A 62 -6.28 3.67 11.67
N ARG A 63 -6.06 4.17 12.89
CA ARG A 63 -7.13 4.44 13.85
C ARG A 63 -8.20 5.38 13.26
N GLU A 64 -7.78 6.45 12.57
CA GLU A 64 -8.72 7.39 11.97
C GLU A 64 -9.52 6.74 10.82
N PHE A 65 -8.89 5.91 9.97
CA PHE A 65 -9.62 5.15 8.95
C PHE A 65 -10.59 4.14 9.56
N CYS A 66 -10.16 3.41 10.58
CA CYS A 66 -11.02 2.43 11.27
C CYS A 66 -12.22 3.10 11.95
N LYS A 67 -12.06 4.28 12.56
CA LYS A 67 -13.17 5.06 13.14
C LYS A 67 -14.25 5.41 12.11
N LYS A 68 -13.87 5.71 10.87
CA LYS A 68 -14.83 6.03 9.79
C LYS A 68 -15.78 4.89 9.44
N VAL A 69 -15.48 3.68 9.90
CA VAL A 69 -16.26 2.46 9.65
C VAL A 69 -16.63 1.72 10.96
N ASP A 70 -16.61 2.44 12.08
CA ASP A 70 -16.95 1.93 13.43
C ASP A 70 -16.13 0.69 13.81
N ARG A 71 -14.81 0.73 13.54
CA ARG A 71 -13.87 -0.32 13.91
C ARG A 71 -12.77 0.22 14.83
N ASP A 72 -12.32 -0.65 15.72
CA ASP A 72 -11.23 -0.38 16.66
C ASP A 72 -9.95 -1.03 16.15
N PHE A 73 -9.01 -0.22 15.66
CA PHE A 73 -7.73 -0.67 15.14
C PHE A 73 -6.87 -1.37 16.19
N ASP A 74 -6.97 -0.97 17.46
CA ASP A 74 -6.09 -1.48 18.52
C ASP A 74 -6.25 -2.98 18.79
N LYS A 75 -7.40 -3.56 18.41
CA LYS A 75 -7.63 -5.01 18.48
C LYS A 75 -6.71 -5.82 17.56
N PHE A 76 -6.15 -5.18 16.54
CA PHE A 76 -5.29 -5.82 15.53
C PHE A 76 -3.82 -5.46 15.71
N LEU A 77 -3.47 -4.55 16.64
CA LEU A 77 -2.09 -4.13 16.89
C LEU A 77 -1.26 -5.30 17.43
N ILE A 78 -0.11 -5.55 16.84
CA ILE A 78 0.81 -6.61 17.27
C ILE A 78 2.07 -6.03 17.89
N HIS A 79 2.73 -5.07 17.25
CA HIS A 79 3.96 -4.46 17.75
C HIS A 79 3.95 -2.96 17.50
N ASP A 80 4.32 -2.18 18.50
CA ASP A 80 4.42 -0.72 18.45
C ASP A 80 5.90 -0.32 18.40
N GLY A 81 6.37 0.16 17.25
CA GLY A 81 7.77 0.45 17.00
C GLY A 81 8.27 1.66 17.79
N LYS A 82 9.52 1.58 18.25
CA LYS A 82 10.26 2.68 18.88
C LYS A 82 11.39 3.16 18.01
N ASN A 83 12.06 2.24 17.33
CA ASN A 83 13.20 2.52 16.46
C ASN A 83 13.13 1.69 15.18
N MET A 84 13.59 2.27 14.08
CA MET A 84 13.96 1.53 12.89
C MET A 84 15.47 1.50 12.76
N HIS A 85 16.04 0.32 12.90
CA HIS A 85 17.47 0.09 12.72
C HIS A 85 17.78 0.04 11.23
N VAL A 86 18.66 0.90 10.77
CA VAL A 86 19.09 0.97 9.36
C VAL A 86 20.56 0.56 9.26
N LYS A 87 20.83 -0.44 8.40
CA LYS A 87 22.21 -0.84 8.07
C LYS A 87 22.45 -0.58 6.58
N MET A 88 23.45 0.22 6.28
CA MET A 88 23.87 0.52 4.92
C MET A 88 24.94 -0.48 4.43
N ASN A 89 25.12 -0.62 3.11
CA ASN A 89 26.08 -1.54 2.50
C ASN A 89 27.56 -1.31 2.92
N ASN A 90 27.89 -0.09 3.33
CA ASN A 90 29.22 0.27 3.83
C ASN A 90 29.36 0.09 5.34
N ASP A 91 28.55 -0.78 5.95
CA ASP A 91 28.45 -1.05 7.38
C ASP A 91 28.10 0.16 8.27
N VAL A 92 27.74 1.29 7.70
CA VAL A 92 27.18 2.42 8.45
C VAL A 92 25.81 2.02 9.00
N LYS A 93 25.66 2.17 10.32
CA LYS A 93 24.42 1.89 11.04
C LYS A 93 23.90 3.17 11.68
N PHE A 94 22.58 3.34 11.70
CA PHE A 94 21.92 4.40 12.44
C PHE A 94 20.48 4.02 12.74
N ASP A 95 19.87 4.70 13.69
CA ASP A 95 18.50 4.49 14.09
C ASP A 95 17.65 5.68 13.67
N ILE A 96 16.43 5.39 13.23
CA ILE A 96 15.36 6.36 13.01
C ILE A 96 14.34 6.18 14.13
N GLY A 97 14.07 7.24 14.89
CA GLY A 97 13.01 7.24 15.91
C GLY A 97 11.64 7.03 15.27
N LEU A 98 10.82 6.17 15.90
CA LEU A 98 9.46 5.88 15.44
C LEU A 98 8.43 6.46 16.41
N HIS A 99 7.34 7.00 15.86
CA HIS A 99 6.22 7.56 16.61
C HIS A 99 4.88 7.19 15.96
N GLY A 100 4.68 5.88 15.82
CA GLY A 100 3.43 5.33 15.30
C GLY A 100 3.57 4.25 14.24
N LEU A 101 4.78 4.02 13.69
CA LEU A 101 5.01 2.84 12.86
C LEU A 101 4.80 1.58 13.72
N CYS A 102 3.95 0.69 13.25
CA CYS A 102 3.58 -0.52 13.96
C CYS A 102 3.39 -1.69 12.99
N THR A 103 3.37 -2.92 13.51
CA THR A 103 2.79 -4.06 12.81
C THR A 103 1.43 -4.42 13.42
N TYR A 104 0.55 -4.97 12.58
CA TYR A 104 -0.81 -5.32 12.97
C TYR A 104 -1.28 -6.57 12.19
N ASP A 105 -2.29 -7.25 12.69
CA ASP A 105 -2.90 -8.37 11.95
C ASP A 105 -3.75 -7.83 10.81
N LYS A 106 -3.08 -7.67 9.65
CA LYS A 106 -3.71 -7.13 8.45
C LYS A 106 -4.84 -8.00 7.92
N ILE A 107 -4.72 -9.31 8.07
CA ILE A 107 -5.71 -10.24 7.52
C ILE A 107 -6.97 -10.19 8.36
N GLU A 108 -6.84 -10.18 9.67
CA GLU A 108 -7.99 -10.09 10.57
C GLU A 108 -8.67 -8.71 10.46
N LEU A 109 -7.92 -7.61 10.27
CA LEU A 109 -8.53 -6.30 9.98
C LEU A 109 -9.31 -6.30 8.65
N ILE A 110 -8.76 -6.89 7.57
CA ILE A 110 -9.46 -7.02 6.28
C ILE A 110 -10.75 -7.82 6.46
N LYS A 111 -10.70 -8.96 7.16
CA LYS A 111 -11.89 -9.77 7.45
C LYS A 111 -12.92 -9.00 8.28
N ASP A 112 -12.47 -8.21 9.25
CA ASP A 112 -13.38 -7.40 10.09
C ASP A 112 -14.06 -6.29 9.29
N PHE A 113 -13.40 -5.69 8.30
CA PHE A 113 -14.02 -4.73 7.39
C PHE A 113 -15.16 -5.33 6.57
N ILE A 114 -15.03 -6.58 6.13
CA ILE A 114 -15.98 -7.21 5.20
C ILE A 114 -16.92 -8.24 5.84
N LYS A 115 -16.83 -8.50 7.15
CA LYS A 115 -17.55 -9.58 7.84
C LYS A 115 -19.07 -9.55 7.67
N ASP A 116 -19.63 -8.36 7.50
CA ASP A 116 -21.07 -8.16 7.37
C ASP A 116 -21.49 -7.74 5.94
N SER A 117 -20.62 -8.01 4.96
CA SER A 117 -20.82 -7.61 3.56
C SER A 117 -21.03 -8.82 2.67
N LYS A 118 -21.70 -8.62 1.53
CA LYS A 118 -21.88 -9.67 0.52
C LYS A 118 -20.60 -9.82 -0.30
N ILE A 119 -19.84 -10.90 -0.03
CA ILE A 119 -18.57 -11.21 -0.73
C ILE A 119 -18.73 -12.56 -1.45
N ILE A 120 -18.36 -12.59 -2.72
CA ILE A 120 -18.27 -13.79 -3.54
C ILE A 120 -16.79 -14.16 -3.65
N TYR A 121 -16.45 -15.31 -3.05
CA TYR A 121 -15.08 -15.83 -3.02
C TYR A 121 -14.86 -16.89 -4.10
N GLY A 122 -13.62 -17.02 -4.56
CA GLY A 122 -13.23 -18.02 -5.57
C GLY A 122 -13.63 -17.64 -6.98
N GLU A 123 -14.14 -16.43 -7.20
CA GLU A 123 -14.64 -15.99 -8.50
C GLU A 123 -13.91 -14.75 -9.01
N SER A 124 -13.78 -14.68 -10.34
CA SER A 124 -13.24 -13.53 -11.07
C SER A 124 -14.03 -13.38 -12.38
N PRO A 125 -15.25 -12.83 -12.33
CA PRO A 125 -16.09 -12.64 -13.51
C PRO A 125 -15.39 -11.81 -14.58
N THR A 126 -15.74 -12.04 -15.83
CA THR A 126 -15.24 -11.24 -16.96
C THR A 126 -15.83 -9.83 -16.91
N LEU A 127 -15.17 -8.88 -17.59
CA LEU A 127 -15.70 -7.51 -17.69
C LEU A 127 -17.09 -7.50 -18.34
N GLU A 128 -17.29 -8.31 -19.38
CA GLU A 128 -18.57 -8.38 -20.10
C GLU A 128 -19.72 -8.87 -19.19
N GLU A 129 -19.47 -9.85 -18.32
CA GLU A 129 -20.45 -10.32 -17.32
C GLU A 129 -20.79 -9.23 -16.32
N LEU A 130 -19.78 -8.54 -15.80
CA LEU A 130 -19.97 -7.46 -14.84
C LEU A 130 -20.73 -6.26 -15.45
N GLU A 131 -20.41 -5.84 -16.68
CA GLU A 131 -21.07 -4.71 -17.35
C GLU A 131 -22.56 -4.95 -17.63
N LYS A 132 -22.98 -6.22 -17.74
CA LYS A 132 -24.42 -6.59 -17.89
C LYS A 132 -25.20 -6.45 -16.58
N GLU A 133 -24.52 -6.63 -15.44
CA GLU A 133 -25.16 -6.74 -14.14
C GLU A 133 -25.01 -5.49 -13.28
N TYR A 134 -23.90 -4.75 -13.41
CA TYR A 134 -23.55 -3.64 -12.53
C TYR A 134 -23.54 -2.30 -13.27
N ASP A 135 -23.89 -1.25 -12.54
CA ASP A 135 -23.80 0.14 -13.01
C ASP A 135 -22.37 0.68 -12.90
N MET A 136 -21.62 0.22 -11.88
CA MET A 136 -20.26 0.60 -11.61
C MET A 136 -19.42 -0.62 -11.22
N ILE A 137 -18.18 -0.68 -11.72
CA ILE A 137 -17.21 -1.73 -11.43
C ILE A 137 -15.96 -1.05 -10.87
N VAL A 138 -15.62 -1.33 -9.60
CA VAL A 138 -14.45 -0.73 -8.95
C VAL A 138 -13.29 -1.72 -8.95
N ASP A 139 -12.24 -1.42 -9.74
CA ASP A 139 -11.03 -2.24 -9.82
C ASP A 139 -10.10 -1.97 -8.63
N CYS A 140 -10.23 -2.80 -7.58
CA CYS A 140 -9.37 -2.87 -6.41
C CYS A 140 -8.40 -4.06 -6.47
N THR A 141 -8.10 -4.60 -7.68
CA THR A 141 -7.26 -5.79 -7.85
C THR A 141 -5.75 -5.52 -7.68
N GLY A 142 -5.40 -4.33 -7.25
CA GLY A 142 -4.04 -3.93 -6.91
C GLY A 142 -3.11 -3.97 -8.12
N PHE A 143 -1.91 -4.56 -7.96
CA PHE A 143 -0.92 -4.65 -9.03
C PHE A 143 -1.49 -5.21 -10.34
N HIS A 144 -2.41 -6.17 -10.26
CA HIS A 144 -2.92 -6.84 -11.47
C HIS A 144 -3.77 -5.95 -12.36
N ARG A 145 -4.47 -4.94 -11.82
CA ARG A 145 -5.26 -3.99 -12.61
C ARG A 145 -6.12 -4.70 -13.68
N VAL A 146 -6.94 -5.66 -13.21
CA VAL A 146 -7.55 -6.67 -14.09
C VAL A 146 -8.58 -6.09 -15.05
N TYR A 147 -9.33 -5.07 -14.61
CA TYR A 147 -10.50 -4.55 -15.32
C TYR A 147 -10.23 -3.20 -16.02
N LEU A 148 -9.14 -2.56 -15.70
CA LEU A 148 -8.66 -1.37 -16.41
C LEU A 148 -7.73 -1.74 -17.56
N PRO A 149 -7.56 -0.88 -18.57
CA PRO A 149 -6.57 -1.09 -19.64
C PRO A 149 -5.17 -1.35 -19.08
N LYS A 150 -4.43 -2.25 -19.70
CA LYS A 150 -3.02 -2.48 -19.36
C LYS A 150 -2.22 -1.20 -19.55
N LEU A 151 -1.19 -1.04 -18.73
CA LEU A 151 -0.26 0.08 -18.86
C LEU A 151 0.74 -0.24 -19.98
N ASP A 152 1.03 0.74 -20.81
CA ASP A 152 2.05 0.60 -21.87
C ASP A 152 3.45 0.40 -21.25
N GLU A 153 3.74 1.14 -20.18
CA GLU A 153 4.95 1.00 -19.38
C GLU A 153 4.55 0.89 -17.90
N ASP A 154 4.81 -0.27 -17.29
CA ASP A 154 4.61 -0.46 -15.86
C ASP A 154 5.97 -0.58 -15.16
N PHE A 155 6.14 0.16 -14.07
CA PHE A 155 7.34 0.13 -13.26
C PHE A 155 7.04 -0.48 -11.91
N PHE A 156 7.63 -1.65 -11.64
CA PHE A 156 7.32 -2.43 -10.45
C PHE A 156 8.57 -3.09 -9.85
N LEU A 157 8.45 -3.48 -8.61
CA LEU A 157 9.46 -4.14 -7.81
C LEU A 157 8.98 -5.55 -7.44
N PRO A 158 9.69 -6.64 -7.82
CA PRO A 158 9.40 -7.95 -7.30
C PRO A 158 9.75 -8.01 -5.82
N THR A 159 8.89 -8.65 -5.02
CA THR A 159 9.12 -8.87 -3.59
C THR A 159 8.99 -10.32 -3.21
N TYR A 160 9.70 -10.70 -2.14
CA TYR A 160 9.68 -12.02 -1.55
C TYR A 160 9.74 -11.91 -0.03
N GLU A 161 8.95 -12.73 0.67
CA GLU A 161 8.76 -12.61 2.11
C GLU A 161 8.55 -13.96 2.76
N TYR A 162 9.11 -14.14 3.96
CA TYR A 162 8.79 -15.20 4.90
C TYR A 162 8.07 -14.65 6.13
N LYS A 163 7.06 -15.37 6.63
CA LYS A 163 6.68 -15.32 8.03
C LYS A 163 7.48 -16.36 8.78
N VAL A 164 8.27 -15.94 9.77
CA VAL A 164 9.24 -16.79 10.48
C VAL A 164 8.90 -16.86 11.96
N GLU A 165 9.04 -18.05 12.53
CA GLU A 165 8.99 -18.31 13.98
C GLU A 165 10.41 -18.52 14.51
N TYR A 166 10.74 -17.85 15.61
CA TYR A 166 12.04 -17.91 16.29
C TYR A 166 11.88 -18.57 17.67
N GLU A 167 12.42 -19.79 17.84
CA GLU A 167 12.29 -20.55 19.09
C GLU A 167 13.10 -19.92 20.24
N ASN A 168 14.25 -19.33 19.96
CA ASN A 168 15.20 -18.77 20.91
C ASN A 168 15.11 -17.24 21.03
N GLY A 169 13.97 -16.66 20.64
CA GLY A 169 13.75 -15.22 20.58
C GLY A 169 14.11 -14.61 19.25
N VAL A 170 13.52 -13.47 18.97
CA VAL A 170 13.65 -12.73 17.71
C VAL A 170 15.03 -12.09 17.57
N PRO A 171 15.62 -12.00 16.36
CA PRO A 171 16.94 -11.40 16.14
C PRO A 171 16.98 -9.89 16.40
N TYR A 172 15.87 -9.20 16.27
CA TYR A 172 15.69 -7.78 16.59
C TYR A 172 14.38 -7.57 17.32
N ASN A 173 14.42 -6.72 18.35
CA ASN A 173 13.21 -6.37 19.13
C ASN A 173 12.37 -5.27 18.46
N ASP A 174 12.86 -4.70 17.36
CA ASP A 174 12.20 -3.61 16.66
C ASP A 174 12.45 -3.70 15.14
N PHE A 175 11.98 -2.74 14.38
CA PHE A 175 12.09 -2.71 12.92
C PHE A 175 13.56 -2.64 12.46
N TYR A 176 13.86 -3.35 11.36
CA TYR A 176 15.19 -3.31 10.75
C TYR A 176 15.06 -3.30 9.23
N ILE A 177 15.91 -2.47 8.58
CA ILE A 177 16.01 -2.40 7.12
C ILE A 177 17.45 -2.35 6.64
N GLU A 178 17.72 -2.93 5.46
CA GLU A 178 18.96 -2.79 4.70
C GLU A 178 18.65 -2.30 3.29
N PRO A 179 18.83 -1.00 2.98
CA PRO A 179 18.74 -0.50 1.62
C PRO A 179 19.78 -1.13 0.69
N PHE A 180 19.35 -1.51 -0.51
CA PHE A 180 20.26 -2.06 -1.52
C PHE A 180 20.96 -0.96 -2.33
N PRO A 181 22.15 -1.26 -2.92
CA PRO A 181 22.92 -0.29 -3.69
C PRO A 181 22.12 0.36 -4.80
N GLY A 182 22.23 1.69 -4.89
CA GLY A 182 21.53 2.48 -5.89
C GLY A 182 20.02 2.53 -5.67
N MET A 183 19.58 2.35 -4.43
CA MET A 183 18.15 2.36 -4.04
C MET A 183 17.29 1.42 -4.91
N SER A 184 17.87 0.29 -5.35
CA SER A 184 17.15 -0.69 -6.17
C SER A 184 16.06 -1.43 -5.41
N GLY A 185 16.01 -1.24 -4.10
CA GLY A 185 15.09 -1.84 -3.15
C GLY A 185 15.70 -1.91 -1.76
N TYR A 186 15.14 -2.72 -0.90
CA TYR A 186 15.66 -2.95 0.45
C TYR A 186 15.19 -4.30 1.01
N PHE A 187 15.94 -4.82 1.96
CA PHE A 187 15.54 -5.90 2.87
C PHE A 187 14.82 -5.29 4.08
N TRP A 188 13.81 -5.99 4.60
CA TRP A 188 13.10 -5.61 5.83
C TRP A 188 12.98 -6.78 6.80
N TYR A 189 13.01 -6.44 8.08
CA TYR A 189 12.59 -7.29 9.19
C TYR A 189 11.56 -6.52 10.00
N PHE A 190 10.34 -7.05 10.10
CA PHE A 190 9.23 -6.42 10.80
C PHE A 190 8.72 -7.38 11.88
N PRO A 191 8.85 -7.02 13.17
CA PRO A 191 8.48 -7.89 14.27
C PRO A 191 6.97 -8.11 14.34
N LEU A 192 6.57 -9.33 14.70
CA LEU A 192 5.19 -9.74 14.94
C LEU A 192 5.07 -10.28 16.37
N GLY A 193 5.49 -9.47 17.36
CA GLY A 193 5.58 -9.85 18.76
C GLY A 193 6.90 -10.56 19.11
N GLU A 194 6.90 -11.36 20.16
CA GLU A 194 8.12 -11.90 20.78
C GLU A 194 8.75 -13.10 20.03
N LYS A 195 7.98 -13.78 19.18
CA LYS A 195 8.40 -15.05 18.55
C LYS A 195 8.35 -15.03 17.04
N TRP A 196 7.69 -14.06 16.43
CA TRP A 196 7.48 -14.07 14.98
C TRP A 196 7.95 -12.77 14.34
N ALA A 197 8.31 -12.87 13.07
CA ALA A 197 8.56 -11.71 12.24
C ALA A 197 8.19 -11.99 10.78
N HIS A 198 7.89 -10.93 10.05
CA HIS A 198 8.00 -10.91 8.60
C HIS A 198 9.41 -10.48 8.22
N ILE A 199 10.13 -11.32 7.47
CA ILE A 199 11.39 -10.97 6.83
C ILE A 199 11.22 -11.04 5.33
N GLY A 200 11.74 -10.06 4.62
CA GLY A 200 11.60 -10.06 3.17
C GLY A 200 12.44 -8.99 2.51
N ALA A 201 12.38 -8.98 1.21
CA ALA A 201 13.03 -7.96 0.40
C ALA A 201 12.26 -7.68 -0.88
N GLY A 202 12.40 -6.45 -1.37
CA GLY A 202 12.05 -6.07 -2.73
C GLY A 202 13.28 -5.54 -3.43
N ASP A 203 13.55 -5.97 -4.67
CA ASP A 203 14.71 -5.48 -5.41
C ASP A 203 14.47 -5.50 -6.93
N TYR A 204 14.63 -4.36 -7.55
CA TYR A 204 14.57 -4.22 -9.00
C TYR A 204 15.62 -5.08 -9.72
N ARG A 205 16.79 -5.28 -9.09
CA ARG A 205 17.89 -6.11 -9.59
C ARG A 205 17.74 -7.59 -9.24
N LYS A 206 16.59 -8.00 -8.67
CA LYS A 206 16.22 -9.38 -8.35
C LYS A 206 17.11 -10.09 -7.31
N ASN A 207 17.77 -9.35 -6.41
CA ASN A 207 18.52 -9.94 -5.29
C ASN A 207 17.64 -10.26 -4.07
N HIS A 208 16.36 -9.96 -4.11
CA HIS A 208 15.42 -10.03 -3.00
C HIS A 208 15.32 -11.43 -2.38
N ILE A 209 15.27 -12.50 -3.19
CA ILE A 209 15.21 -13.89 -2.67
C ILE A 209 16.50 -14.19 -1.90
N LYS A 210 17.65 -13.94 -2.54
CA LYS A 210 18.96 -14.21 -1.92
C LYS A 210 19.15 -13.45 -0.61
N ALA A 211 18.78 -12.19 -0.55
CA ALA A 211 18.89 -11.38 0.66
C ALA A 211 18.02 -11.92 1.81
N THR A 212 16.81 -12.37 1.51
CA THR A 212 15.90 -12.98 2.49
C THR A 212 16.43 -14.32 2.98
N ASP A 213 16.95 -15.16 2.09
CA ASP A 213 17.54 -16.47 2.43
C ASP A 213 18.83 -16.31 3.24
N ASP A 214 19.70 -15.37 2.89
CA ASP A 214 20.95 -15.09 3.62
C ASP A 214 20.65 -14.64 5.06
N PHE A 215 19.61 -13.81 5.23
CA PHE A 215 19.17 -13.39 6.56
C PHE A 215 18.65 -14.59 7.38
N LEU A 216 17.82 -15.43 6.79
CA LEU A 216 17.30 -16.64 7.44
C LEU A 216 18.43 -17.60 7.83
N LYS A 217 19.41 -17.84 6.95
CA LYS A 217 20.57 -18.65 7.24
C LYS A 217 21.40 -18.13 8.41
N LYS A 218 21.55 -16.80 8.50
CA LYS A 218 22.34 -16.15 9.54
C LYS A 218 21.67 -16.18 10.92
N HIS A 219 20.36 -15.97 10.96
CA HIS A 219 19.60 -15.80 12.21
C HIS A 219 18.77 -17.01 12.60
N GLY A 220 18.65 -18.01 11.73
CA GLY A 220 17.81 -19.17 11.93
C GLY A 220 16.31 -18.83 11.84
N GLY A 221 15.52 -19.73 12.43
CA GLY A 221 14.06 -19.61 12.47
C GLY A 221 13.36 -20.63 11.55
N LYS A 222 12.12 -20.91 11.87
CA LYS A 222 11.25 -21.83 11.13
C LYS A 222 10.33 -21.01 10.21
N VAL A 223 10.42 -21.23 8.90
CA VAL A 223 9.53 -20.60 7.94
C VAL A 223 8.11 -21.19 8.07
N LEU A 224 7.15 -20.35 8.43
CA LEU A 224 5.74 -20.72 8.53
C LEU A 224 4.99 -20.48 7.22
N LYS A 225 5.38 -19.44 6.48
CA LYS A 225 4.72 -19.04 5.25
C LYS A 225 5.70 -18.34 4.32
N THR A 226 5.54 -18.60 3.03
CA THR A 226 6.31 -17.96 1.96
C THR A 226 5.37 -17.24 1.02
N LYS A 227 5.72 -16.02 0.67
CA LYS A 227 4.95 -15.21 -0.26
C LYS A 227 5.82 -14.36 -1.15
N GLY A 228 5.30 -14.01 -2.32
CA GLY A 228 5.92 -13.09 -3.25
C GLY A 228 4.90 -12.46 -4.17
N ARG A 229 5.08 -11.19 -4.45
CA ARG A 229 4.31 -10.48 -5.48
C ARG A 229 5.09 -9.25 -5.96
N PRO A 230 4.81 -8.73 -7.15
CA PRO A 230 5.27 -7.39 -7.51
C PRO A 230 4.50 -6.31 -6.74
N ILE A 231 5.17 -5.18 -6.51
CA ILE A 231 4.57 -3.92 -6.03
C ILE A 231 4.72 -2.90 -7.15
N ARG A 232 3.62 -2.23 -7.53
CA ARG A 232 3.69 -1.15 -8.51
C ARG A 232 4.35 0.06 -7.89
N LEU A 233 5.43 0.54 -8.50
CA LEU A 233 6.10 1.78 -8.15
C LEU A 233 5.71 2.94 -9.08
N ALA A 234 5.14 2.63 -10.26
CA ALA A 234 4.55 3.62 -11.14
C ALA A 234 3.45 4.40 -10.41
N THR A 235 3.54 5.72 -10.44
CA THR A 235 2.63 6.63 -9.73
C THR A 235 1.39 6.97 -10.55
N PRO A 236 0.33 7.57 -9.96
CA PRO A 236 -0.93 7.77 -10.66
C PRO A 236 -0.80 8.44 -12.03
N ASN A 237 0.02 9.48 -12.16
CA ASN A 237 0.25 10.14 -13.46
C ASN A 237 0.88 9.24 -14.54
N LYS A 238 1.35 8.04 -14.20
CA LYS A 238 1.85 7.00 -15.11
C LYS A 238 0.87 5.83 -15.27
N CYS A 239 -0.23 5.84 -14.52
CA CYS A 239 -1.21 4.76 -14.49
C CYS A 239 -2.57 5.14 -15.08
N LYS A 240 -2.62 6.18 -15.92
CA LYS A 240 -3.84 6.56 -16.64
C LYS A 240 -4.19 5.55 -17.75
N PRO A 241 -5.47 5.41 -18.11
CA PRO A 241 -6.64 6.06 -17.52
C PRO A 241 -7.04 5.44 -16.18
N PHE A 242 -7.61 6.25 -15.26
CA PHE A 242 -8.12 5.74 -13.98
C PHE A 242 -9.51 5.15 -14.10
N TYR A 243 -10.21 5.44 -15.18
CA TYR A 243 -11.53 4.89 -15.48
C TYR A 243 -11.71 4.66 -16.97
N LYS A 244 -12.60 3.71 -17.32
CA LYS A 244 -13.03 3.44 -18.70
C LYS A 244 -14.42 2.82 -18.68
N GLY A 245 -15.40 3.45 -19.34
CA GLY A 245 -16.79 2.99 -19.32
C GLY A 245 -17.34 2.96 -17.90
N LYS A 246 -17.83 1.80 -17.46
CA LYS A 246 -18.33 1.58 -16.09
C LYS A 246 -17.22 1.27 -15.08
N VAL A 247 -15.98 1.06 -15.51
CA VAL A 247 -14.86 0.66 -14.65
C VAL A 247 -14.13 1.87 -14.11
N VAL A 248 -13.84 1.88 -12.81
CA VAL A 248 -12.97 2.85 -12.15
C VAL A 248 -11.96 2.12 -11.25
N GLY A 249 -10.68 2.52 -11.29
CA GLY A 249 -9.63 1.96 -10.46
C GLY A 249 -9.46 2.68 -9.13
N VAL A 250 -9.17 1.94 -8.08
CA VAL A 250 -8.92 2.47 -6.73
C VAL A 250 -7.73 1.76 -6.09
N GLY A 251 -6.84 2.52 -5.48
CA GLY A 251 -5.65 2.02 -4.80
C GLY A 251 -4.50 1.69 -5.75
N GLU A 252 -3.78 0.60 -5.51
CA GLU A 252 -2.58 0.24 -6.29
C GLU A 252 -2.88 -0.01 -7.79
N SER A 253 -4.13 -0.30 -8.17
CA SER A 253 -4.52 -0.44 -9.58
C SER A 253 -4.28 0.84 -10.38
N ILE A 254 -4.28 2.00 -9.73
CA ILE A 254 -3.97 3.30 -10.30
C ILE A 254 -2.67 3.93 -9.76
N GLY A 255 -1.80 3.12 -9.12
CA GLY A 255 -0.44 3.54 -8.77
C GLY A 255 -0.32 4.36 -7.48
N THR A 256 -1.15 4.15 -6.48
CA THR A 256 -1.11 4.94 -5.23
C THR A 256 0.00 4.55 -4.25
N VAL A 257 0.92 3.66 -4.60
CA VAL A 257 2.03 3.28 -3.73
C VAL A 257 3.08 4.40 -3.63
N TYR A 258 3.53 4.72 -2.41
CA TYR A 258 4.64 5.64 -2.19
C TYR A 258 5.96 4.94 -2.49
N ALA A 259 6.53 5.19 -3.66
CA ALA A 259 7.61 4.40 -4.25
C ALA A 259 8.90 4.32 -3.41
N LEU A 260 9.22 5.34 -2.61
CA LEU A 260 10.43 5.36 -1.76
C LEU A 260 10.38 4.30 -0.64
N LEU A 261 9.20 4.04 -0.10
CA LEU A 261 8.99 3.13 1.03
C LEU A 261 8.26 1.84 0.64
N GLY A 262 7.76 1.73 -0.58
CA GLY A 262 6.87 0.63 -0.99
C GLY A 262 5.55 0.62 -0.20
N GLU A 263 5.16 1.76 0.37
CA GLU A 263 4.00 1.88 1.25
C GLU A 263 2.72 2.11 0.44
N GLY A 264 1.78 1.18 0.55
CA GLY A 264 0.53 1.21 -0.20
C GLY A 264 -0.74 1.16 0.66
N ILE A 265 -0.66 0.86 1.96
CA ILE A 265 -1.83 0.68 2.83
C ILE A 265 -2.58 1.99 3.00
N ILE A 266 -1.95 2.98 3.61
CA ILE A 266 -2.54 4.30 3.85
C ILE A 266 -2.92 5.00 2.54
N PRO A 267 -2.05 5.07 1.52
CA PRO A 267 -2.43 5.68 0.25
C PRO A 267 -3.64 5.02 -0.42
N SER A 268 -3.78 3.69 -0.32
CA SER A 268 -4.96 3.01 -0.86
C SER A 268 -6.25 3.40 -0.13
N MET A 269 -6.20 3.57 1.20
CA MET A 269 -7.37 4.03 1.98
C MET A 269 -7.69 5.50 1.70
N GLN A 270 -6.69 6.36 1.56
CA GLN A 270 -6.88 7.75 1.10
C GLN A 270 -7.52 7.80 -0.28
N CYS A 271 -7.06 6.93 -1.19
CA CYS A 271 -7.65 6.81 -2.52
C CYS A 271 -9.14 6.43 -2.48
N VAL A 272 -9.53 5.53 -1.57
CA VAL A 272 -10.95 5.18 -1.34
C VAL A 272 -11.74 6.40 -0.88
N ASP A 273 -11.23 7.19 0.05
CA ASP A 273 -11.93 8.39 0.51
C ASP A 273 -12.12 9.40 -0.62
N ILE A 274 -11.06 9.66 -1.42
CA ILE A 274 -11.13 10.54 -2.60
C ILE A 274 -12.13 10.00 -3.62
N PHE A 275 -12.18 8.69 -3.83
CA PHE A 275 -13.14 8.05 -4.73
C PHE A 275 -14.58 8.30 -4.25
N LEU A 276 -14.87 8.06 -2.97
CA LEU A 276 -16.21 8.26 -2.40
C LEU A 276 -16.69 9.71 -2.48
N GLU A 277 -15.79 10.67 -2.32
CA GLU A 277 -16.10 12.09 -2.47
C GLU A 277 -16.45 12.49 -3.91
N ASN A 278 -16.02 11.69 -4.91
CA ASN A 278 -16.15 11.99 -6.33
C ASN A 278 -16.78 10.85 -7.15
N MET A 279 -17.43 9.87 -6.51
CA MET A 279 -17.90 8.65 -7.20
C MET A 279 -18.92 8.88 -8.32
N ASN A 280 -19.58 10.03 -8.31
CA ASN A 280 -20.57 10.42 -9.32
C ASN A 280 -19.95 11.22 -10.50
N ASP A 281 -18.65 11.57 -10.40
CA ASP A 281 -17.91 12.32 -11.44
C ASP A 281 -16.47 11.81 -11.54
N PHE A 282 -16.23 10.90 -12.45
CA PHE A 282 -14.89 10.31 -12.64
C PHE A 282 -13.85 11.29 -13.15
N ALA A 283 -14.25 12.39 -13.80
CA ALA A 283 -13.32 13.43 -14.20
C ALA A 283 -12.87 14.26 -12.97
N ALA A 284 -13.78 14.56 -12.06
CA ALA A 284 -13.44 15.17 -10.77
C ALA A 284 -12.57 14.23 -9.92
N TYR A 285 -12.87 12.92 -9.90
CA TYR A 285 -12.04 11.92 -9.25
C TYR A 285 -10.61 11.90 -9.79
N GLU A 286 -10.42 11.85 -11.12
CA GLU A 286 -9.10 11.87 -11.74
C GLU A 286 -8.32 13.11 -11.35
N LYS A 287 -8.94 14.28 -11.38
CA LYS A 287 -8.33 15.55 -10.96
C LYS A 287 -7.92 15.53 -9.49
N ALA A 288 -8.76 15.02 -8.61
CA ALA A 288 -8.48 14.92 -7.18
C ALA A 288 -7.32 13.97 -6.89
N ILE A 289 -7.24 12.83 -7.59
CA ILE A 289 -6.10 11.89 -7.52
C ILE A 289 -4.82 12.56 -7.99
N ASP A 290 -4.82 13.23 -9.15
CA ASP A 290 -3.64 13.91 -9.67
C ASP A 290 -3.10 14.98 -8.69
N GLU A 291 -3.98 15.74 -8.05
CA GLU A 291 -3.56 16.76 -7.08
C GLU A 291 -3.05 16.15 -5.77
N HIS A 292 -3.77 15.16 -5.21
CA HIS A 292 -3.39 14.53 -3.95
C HIS A 292 -2.04 13.81 -4.04
N TYR A 293 -1.81 13.06 -5.13
CA TYR A 293 -0.59 12.27 -5.33
C TYR A 293 0.49 13.00 -6.16
N LYS A 294 0.39 14.29 -6.39
CA LYS A 294 1.32 15.07 -7.19
C LYS A 294 2.79 14.89 -6.79
N VAL A 295 3.08 14.83 -5.49
CA VAL A 295 4.44 14.64 -4.99
C VAL A 295 4.99 13.25 -5.31
N TYR A 296 4.13 12.24 -5.46
CA TYR A 296 4.54 10.87 -5.78
C TYR A 296 5.26 10.79 -7.13
N GLY A 297 4.90 11.65 -8.08
CA GLY A 297 5.62 11.77 -9.35
C GLY A 297 7.09 12.17 -9.17
N LYS A 298 7.39 13.07 -8.21
CA LYS A 298 8.77 13.44 -7.88
C LYS A 298 9.53 12.29 -7.21
N VAL A 299 8.86 11.59 -6.28
CA VAL A 299 9.40 10.40 -5.64
C VAL A 299 9.75 9.33 -6.67
N PHE A 300 8.83 9.05 -7.59
CA PHE A 300 9.03 8.09 -8.67
C PHE A 300 10.23 8.46 -9.55
N ASN A 301 10.30 9.71 -10.01
CA ASN A 301 11.42 10.17 -10.84
C ASN A 301 12.77 10.01 -10.12
N PHE A 302 12.81 10.35 -8.83
CA PHE A 302 14.00 10.21 -8.00
C PHE A 302 14.43 8.75 -7.86
N VAL A 303 13.51 7.86 -7.48
CA VAL A 303 13.77 6.41 -7.32
C VAL A 303 14.18 5.79 -8.66
N ARG A 304 13.45 6.08 -9.74
CA ARG A 304 13.74 5.57 -11.07
C ARG A 304 15.14 6.00 -11.56
N ALA A 305 15.52 7.26 -11.38
CA ALA A 305 16.84 7.76 -11.77
C ALA A 305 17.96 7.02 -11.00
N LYS A 306 17.77 6.72 -9.72
CA LYS A 306 18.72 5.96 -8.92
C LYS A 306 18.84 4.51 -9.41
N ILE A 307 17.75 3.85 -9.67
CA ILE A 307 17.71 2.46 -10.14
C ILE A 307 18.41 2.30 -11.49
N HIS A 308 18.14 3.21 -12.44
CA HIS A 308 18.72 3.16 -13.78
C HIS A 308 20.12 3.76 -13.89
N LYS A 309 20.72 4.23 -12.78
CA LYS A 309 22.03 4.90 -12.73
C LYS A 309 22.10 6.21 -13.54
N ASP A 310 20.96 6.80 -13.86
CA ASP A 310 20.84 8.11 -14.53
C ASP A 310 20.82 9.26 -13.51
N PHE A 311 21.12 8.94 -12.25
CA PHE A 311 21.07 9.89 -11.16
C PHE A 311 22.16 10.94 -11.29
N ASN A 312 21.74 12.20 -11.44
CA ASN A 312 22.62 13.36 -11.34
C ASN A 312 22.18 14.19 -10.13
N PHE A 313 23.07 14.34 -9.16
CA PHE A 313 22.74 15.01 -7.90
C PHE A 313 22.16 16.42 -8.11
N PHE A 314 22.79 17.23 -8.96
CA PHE A 314 22.34 18.61 -9.20
C PHE A 314 20.97 18.68 -9.88
N LYS A 315 20.73 17.80 -10.85
CA LYS A 315 19.41 17.69 -11.51
C LYS A 315 18.32 17.15 -10.61
N SER A 316 18.66 16.26 -9.69
CA SER A 316 17.72 15.60 -8.78
C SER A 316 17.52 16.36 -7.46
N LEU A 317 18.33 17.38 -7.18
CA LEU A 317 18.25 18.14 -5.93
C LEU A 317 16.88 18.80 -5.69
N PRO A 318 16.20 19.40 -6.69
CA PRO A 318 14.87 19.97 -6.48
C PRO A 318 13.83 18.91 -6.07
N ASP A 319 13.88 17.73 -6.68
CA ASP A 319 12.97 16.63 -6.31
C ASP A 319 13.31 16.08 -4.92
N PHE A 320 14.59 15.87 -4.62
CA PHE A 320 15.03 15.47 -3.28
C PHE A 320 14.54 16.45 -2.19
N LEU A 321 14.71 17.75 -2.40
CA LEU A 321 14.25 18.76 -1.44
C LEU A 321 12.72 18.80 -1.32
N ALA A 322 11.99 18.57 -2.41
CA ALA A 322 10.54 18.50 -2.38
C ALA A 322 10.06 17.23 -1.62
N ILE A 323 10.71 16.08 -1.82
CA ILE A 323 10.46 14.83 -1.09
C ILE A 323 10.73 15.06 0.40
N PHE A 324 11.89 15.60 0.75
CA PHE A 324 12.23 15.89 2.15
C PHE A 324 11.20 16.82 2.81
N ARG A 325 10.83 17.94 2.17
CA ARG A 325 9.84 18.88 2.70
C ARG A 325 8.47 18.22 2.89
N TYR A 326 8.07 17.39 1.92
CA TYR A 326 6.81 16.66 2.02
C TYR A 326 6.83 15.67 3.19
N MET A 327 7.87 14.83 3.29
CA MET A 327 7.99 13.86 4.37
C MET A 327 8.09 14.55 5.74
N LYS A 328 8.88 15.64 5.84
CA LYS A 328 9.03 16.41 7.08
C LYS A 328 7.73 17.07 7.52
N LYS A 329 6.98 17.65 6.59
CA LYS A 329 5.66 18.24 6.87
C LYS A 329 4.64 17.18 7.34
N HIS A 330 4.81 15.95 6.94
CA HIS A 330 3.88 14.86 7.21
C HIS A 330 4.53 13.73 8.04
N GLU A 331 5.43 14.05 8.97
CA GLU A 331 6.11 13.06 9.81
C GLU A 331 5.14 12.11 10.52
N ASP A 332 4.05 12.65 11.08
CA ASP A 332 3.02 11.84 11.75
C ASP A 332 2.37 10.82 10.81
N ARG A 333 2.21 11.19 9.53
CA ARG A 333 1.68 10.28 8.51
C ARG A 333 2.69 9.18 8.13
N PHE A 334 3.99 9.41 8.29
CA PHE A 334 5.04 8.41 8.08
C PHE A 334 5.43 7.67 9.35
N GLY A 335 5.01 8.15 10.52
CA GLY A 335 5.23 7.53 11.82
C GLY A 335 6.69 7.39 12.22
N MET A 336 7.57 8.26 11.69
CA MET A 336 9.00 8.22 11.93
C MET A 336 9.63 9.61 11.85
N ASP A 337 10.74 9.82 12.55
CA ASP A 337 11.56 11.02 12.47
C ASP A 337 12.14 11.21 11.07
N ILE A 338 11.89 12.36 10.44
CA ILE A 338 12.43 12.68 9.13
C ILE A 338 13.58 13.69 9.27
N LYS A 339 14.80 13.20 9.10
CA LYS A 339 16.03 14.00 9.14
C LYS A 339 16.69 14.03 7.77
N ILE A 340 17.07 15.21 7.30
CA ILE A 340 17.73 15.36 6.00
C ILE A 340 19.03 14.57 5.91
N ALA A 341 19.77 14.46 7.04
CA ALA A 341 21.02 13.70 7.10
C ALA A 341 20.79 12.21 6.83
N ASP A 342 19.69 11.62 7.33
CA ASP A 342 19.38 10.20 7.15
C ASP A 342 18.91 9.92 5.73
N LEU A 343 18.05 10.79 5.16
CA LEU A 343 17.70 10.71 3.74
C LEU A 343 18.90 10.84 2.82
N LEU A 344 19.88 11.70 3.15
CA LEU A 344 21.12 11.82 2.38
C LEU A 344 22.00 10.56 2.47
N LYS A 345 22.06 9.90 3.64
CA LYS A 345 22.75 8.61 3.78
C LYS A 345 22.12 7.55 2.85
N VAL A 346 20.80 7.42 2.89
CA VAL A 346 20.05 6.50 2.03
C VAL A 346 20.20 6.87 0.55
N ALA A 347 20.13 8.15 0.21
CA ALA A 347 20.27 8.60 -1.17
C ALA A 347 21.70 8.40 -1.74
N LYS A 348 22.73 8.26 -0.89
CA LYS A 348 24.11 7.97 -1.31
C LYS A 348 24.39 6.46 -1.47
N ALA A 349 23.53 5.60 -0.96
CA ALA A 349 23.61 4.15 -1.18
C ALA A 349 23.28 3.82 -2.65
#